data_f589d0c4b803f672d211d7571e97dd2b
#
_entry.id   f589d0c4b803f672d211d7571e97dd2b
#
_cell.length_a   1.000
_cell.length_b   1.000
_cell.length_c   1.000
_cell.angle_alpha   90.00
_cell.angle_beta   90.00
_cell.angle_gamma   90.00
#
_symmetry.space_group_name_H-M   'P 1'
#
loop_
_entity.id
_entity.type
_entity.pdbx_description
1 polymer ?
#
loop_
_entity_poly.entity_id
_entity_poly.type
_entity_poly.pdbx_seq_one_letter_code
_entity_poly.pdbx_strand_id
1 'polypeptide(L)'
;MSTLNGSYDCITKTPMGDQKSVFSVATDGATFSGRNEGAMGSLDVESGTVDGNTLSWTMQMKVPMPMTLTCTATIDGDTFTGTVNAGAFGSMAMTGTRKA
;
A
#
# COMPACT_ATOMS: atom_id res chain seq x y z
N MET A 1 17.89 4.51 11.38
CA MET A 1 17.51 4.63 9.96
C MET A 1 16.54 3.51 9.60
N SER A 2 15.43 3.86 8.99
CA SER A 2 14.44 2.84 8.65
C SER A 2 14.82 2.15 7.33
N THR A 3 14.73 0.83 7.33
CA THR A 3 14.92 0.04 6.12
C THR A 3 13.65 -0.03 5.26
N LEU A 4 12.54 0.53 5.75
CA LEU A 4 11.27 0.48 5.04
C LEU A 4 11.08 1.62 4.04
N ASN A 5 11.85 2.69 4.17
CA ASN A 5 11.75 3.84 3.27
C ASN A 5 12.11 3.46 1.84
N GLY A 6 11.39 4.01 0.91
CA GLY A 6 11.67 3.82 -0.50
C GLY A 6 10.42 3.67 -1.33
N SER A 7 10.61 3.32 -2.58
CA SER A 7 9.52 3.07 -3.52
C SER A 7 9.48 1.60 -3.88
N TYR A 8 8.29 1.08 -4.03
CA TYR A 8 8.07 -0.34 -4.33
C TYR A 8 7.19 -0.45 -5.57
N ASP A 9 7.62 -1.31 -6.50
CA ASP A 9 6.76 -1.69 -7.63
C ASP A 9 5.81 -2.75 -7.16
N CYS A 10 4.53 -2.43 -7.10
CA CYS A 10 3.51 -3.28 -6.52
C CYS A 10 2.50 -3.74 -7.56
N ILE A 11 1.95 -4.92 -7.32
CA ILE A 11 0.86 -5.48 -8.11
C ILE A 11 -0.25 -5.86 -7.16
N THR A 12 -1.44 -5.33 -7.40
CA THR A 12 -2.64 -5.68 -6.62
C THR A 12 -3.51 -6.61 -7.44
N LYS A 13 -3.86 -7.73 -6.87
CA LYS A 13 -4.73 -8.72 -7.50
C LYS A 13 -6.18 -8.30 -7.31
N THR A 14 -6.83 -7.89 -8.40
CA THR A 14 -8.22 -7.45 -8.34
C THR A 14 -9.10 -8.35 -9.21
N PRO A 15 -10.43 -8.35 -8.99
CA PRO A 15 -11.34 -9.11 -9.86
C PRO A 15 -11.28 -8.68 -11.33
N MET A 16 -10.78 -7.47 -11.59
CA MET A 16 -10.64 -6.95 -12.94
C MET A 16 -9.26 -7.22 -13.54
N GLY A 17 -8.42 -7.98 -12.85
CA GLY A 17 -7.06 -8.27 -13.27
C GLY A 17 -6.03 -7.62 -12.39
N ASP A 18 -4.75 -7.82 -12.71
CA ASP A 18 -3.65 -7.27 -11.93
C ASP A 18 -3.52 -5.77 -12.21
N GLN A 19 -3.39 -4.98 -11.15
CA GLN A 19 -3.18 -3.55 -11.23
C GLN A 19 -1.77 -3.23 -10.74
N LYS A 20 -0.98 -2.61 -11.59
CA LYS A 20 0.38 -2.21 -11.25
C LYS A 20 0.38 -0.81 -10.66
N SER A 21 1.19 -0.62 -9.64
CA SER A 21 1.33 0.68 -9.00
C SER A 21 2.71 0.83 -8.38
N VAL A 22 3.05 2.07 -8.04
CA VAL A 22 4.27 2.38 -7.30
C VAL A 22 3.85 2.90 -5.94
N PHE A 23 4.32 2.25 -4.90
CA PHE A 23 4.02 2.62 -3.52
C PHE A 23 5.26 3.23 -2.90
N SER A 24 5.14 4.47 -2.44
CA SER A 24 6.22 5.19 -1.79
C SER A 24 6.01 5.20 -0.29
N VAL A 25 7.08 4.99 0.47
CA VAL A 25 7.03 4.93 1.93
C VAL A 25 8.06 5.87 2.51
N ALA A 26 7.64 6.70 3.45
CA ALA A 26 8.52 7.56 4.22
C ALA A 26 8.15 7.42 5.70
N THR A 27 8.98 6.74 6.47
CA THR A 27 8.71 6.47 7.88
C THR A 27 9.19 7.63 8.75
N ASP A 28 8.48 7.83 9.87
CA ASP A 28 8.82 8.82 10.88
C ASP A 28 8.45 8.24 12.23
N GLY A 29 9.39 7.55 12.86
CA GLY A 29 9.13 6.86 14.11
C GLY A 29 8.14 5.72 13.92
N ALA A 30 7.03 5.76 14.66
CA ALA A 30 5.99 4.74 14.60
C ALA A 30 4.93 5.03 13.54
N THR A 31 5.10 6.08 12.75
CA THR A 31 4.16 6.44 11.70
C THR A 31 4.87 6.50 10.36
N PHE A 32 4.10 6.51 9.28
CA PHE A 32 4.67 6.74 7.96
C PHE A 32 3.68 7.49 7.08
N SER A 33 4.22 8.12 6.05
CA SER A 33 3.43 8.73 5.00
C SER A 33 3.84 8.10 3.67
N GLY A 34 3.03 8.29 2.67
CA GLY A 34 3.34 7.74 1.38
C GLY A 34 2.24 7.97 0.37
N ARG A 35 2.44 7.39 -0.80
CA ARG A 35 1.49 7.53 -1.90
C ARG A 35 1.53 6.26 -2.74
N ASN A 36 0.35 5.85 -3.20
CA ASN A 36 0.23 4.74 -4.15
C ASN A 36 -0.21 5.32 -5.49
N GLU A 37 0.67 5.26 -6.48
CA GLU A 37 0.42 5.81 -7.81
C GLU A 37 0.25 4.68 -8.81
N GLY A 38 -0.85 4.70 -9.53
CA GLY A 38 -1.14 3.67 -10.52
C GLY A 38 -1.87 4.23 -11.73
N ALA A 39 -2.31 3.34 -12.60
CA ALA A 39 -2.97 3.73 -13.84
C ALA A 39 -4.29 4.48 -13.61
N MET A 40 -4.91 4.27 -12.46
CA MET A 40 -6.18 4.91 -12.12
C MET A 40 -5.99 6.19 -11.30
N GLY A 41 -4.76 6.66 -11.14
CA GLY A 41 -4.47 7.85 -10.38
C GLY A 41 -3.64 7.55 -9.14
N SER A 42 -3.61 8.47 -8.20
CA SER A 42 -2.83 8.32 -6.99
C SER A 42 -3.71 8.41 -5.75
N LEU A 43 -3.33 7.67 -4.72
CA LEU A 43 -3.98 7.70 -3.42
C LEU A 43 -2.92 7.97 -2.36
N ASP A 44 -3.20 8.92 -1.48
CA ASP A 44 -2.30 9.22 -0.37
C ASP A 44 -2.58 8.29 0.80
N VAL A 45 -1.51 7.91 1.49
CA VAL A 45 -1.62 7.14 2.72
C VAL A 45 -2.16 8.03 3.83
N GLU A 46 -3.16 7.52 4.55
CA GLU A 46 -3.71 8.20 5.72
C GLU A 46 -3.56 7.28 6.93
N SER A 47 -3.31 7.87 8.08
CA SER A 47 -3.19 7.15 9.35
C SER A 47 -2.19 6.00 9.28
N GLY A 48 -1.07 6.21 8.59
CA GLY A 48 -0.06 5.18 8.45
C GLY A 48 0.68 4.92 9.75
N THR A 49 0.83 3.65 10.12
CA THR A 49 1.57 3.23 11.30
C THR A 49 2.58 2.15 10.95
N VAL A 50 3.65 2.10 11.74
CA VAL A 50 4.74 1.14 11.54
C VAL A 50 4.88 0.31 12.81
N ASP A 51 4.90 -1.00 12.66
CA ASP A 51 5.15 -1.92 13.76
C ASP A 51 6.17 -2.95 13.29
N GLY A 52 7.43 -2.71 13.62
CA GLY A 52 8.50 -3.55 13.11
C GLY A 52 8.62 -3.46 11.60
N ASN A 53 8.36 -4.55 10.90
CA ASN A 53 8.35 -4.61 9.45
C ASN A 53 6.95 -4.50 8.86
N THR A 54 5.93 -4.29 9.70
CA THR A 54 4.55 -4.27 9.25
C THR A 54 4.06 -2.83 9.16
N LEU A 55 3.47 -2.49 8.03
CA LEU A 55 2.85 -1.21 7.78
C LEU A 55 1.33 -1.38 7.79
N SER A 56 0.63 -0.46 8.42
CA SER A 56 -0.83 -0.42 8.41
C SER A 56 -1.27 0.99 8.04
N TRP A 57 -2.22 1.10 7.14
CA TRP A 57 -2.68 2.41 6.70
C TRP A 57 -4.07 2.32 6.11
N THR A 58 -4.67 3.50 5.89
CA THR A 58 -5.93 3.61 5.16
C THR A 58 -5.74 4.50 3.96
N MET A 59 -6.56 4.27 2.95
CA MET A 59 -6.61 5.10 1.75
C MET A 59 -8.07 5.39 1.42
N GLN A 60 -8.33 6.60 0.94
CA GLN A 60 -9.68 6.99 0.54
C GLN A 60 -9.77 6.90 -0.98
N MET A 61 -10.55 5.95 -1.46
CA MET A 61 -10.83 5.82 -2.87
C MET A 61 -12.06 6.65 -3.20
N LYS A 62 -11.98 7.44 -4.27
CA LYS A 62 -13.10 8.30 -4.68
C LYS A 62 -13.79 7.81 -5.94
N VAL A 63 -13.11 7.00 -6.73
CA VAL A 63 -13.59 6.53 -8.03
C VAL A 63 -13.40 5.02 -8.07
N PRO A 64 -14.36 4.23 -8.53
CA PRO A 64 -15.69 4.60 -9.03
C PRO A 64 -16.68 4.99 -7.94
N MET A 65 -16.42 4.62 -6.69
CA MET A 65 -17.27 4.93 -5.56
C MET A 65 -16.42 5.35 -4.37
N PRO A 66 -16.91 6.29 -3.54
CA PRO A 66 -16.19 6.61 -2.31
C PRO A 66 -16.13 5.39 -1.40
N MET A 67 -14.93 5.03 -0.97
CA MET A 67 -14.74 3.96 0.01
C MET A 67 -13.42 4.11 0.72
N THR A 68 -13.35 3.57 1.92
CA THR A 68 -12.12 3.52 2.69
C THR A 68 -11.48 2.16 2.53
N LEU A 69 -10.23 2.14 2.13
CA LEU A 69 -9.45 0.92 2.02
C LEU A 69 -8.57 0.80 3.24
N THR A 70 -8.64 -0.33 3.92
CA THR A 70 -7.75 -0.64 5.05
C THR A 70 -6.68 -1.58 4.57
N CYS A 71 -5.44 -1.18 4.71
CA CYS A 71 -4.33 -1.92 4.12
C CYS A 71 -3.31 -2.30 5.19
N THR A 72 -2.72 -3.47 5.02
CA THR A 72 -1.59 -3.91 5.82
C THR A 72 -0.56 -4.54 4.90
N ALA A 73 0.71 -4.39 5.25
CA ALA A 73 1.79 -4.99 4.47
C ALA A 73 2.97 -5.29 5.35
N THR A 74 3.71 -6.32 4.98
CA THR A 74 4.97 -6.68 5.64
C THR A 74 6.08 -6.55 4.62
N ILE A 75 7.17 -5.89 5.01
CA ILE A 75 8.33 -5.72 4.17
C ILE A 75 9.45 -6.60 4.71
N ASP A 76 9.92 -7.51 3.86
CA ASP A 76 11.02 -8.42 4.19
C ASP A 76 12.14 -8.18 3.19
N GLY A 77 13.14 -7.40 3.61
CA GLY A 77 14.20 -6.99 2.71
C GLY A 77 13.65 -6.10 1.59
N ASP A 78 13.65 -6.62 0.38
CA ASP A 78 13.14 -5.90 -0.78
C ASP A 78 11.74 -6.36 -1.21
N THR A 79 11.14 -7.28 -0.45
CA THR A 79 9.84 -7.85 -0.79
C THR A 79 8.73 -7.20 0.02
N PHE A 80 7.71 -6.75 -0.69
CA PHE A 80 6.51 -6.13 -0.11
C PHE A 80 5.36 -7.12 -0.28
N THR A 81 4.73 -7.51 0.82
CA THR A 81 3.58 -8.42 0.79
C THR A 81 2.49 -7.83 1.65
N GLY A 82 1.33 -7.60 1.07
CA GLY A 82 0.26 -6.97 1.81
C GLY A 82 -1.12 -7.38 1.35
N THR A 83 -2.11 -6.81 2.01
CA THR A 83 -3.52 -7.05 1.74
C THR A 83 -4.25 -5.72 1.79
N VAL A 84 -5.11 -5.52 0.81
CA VAL A 84 -6.01 -4.36 0.75
C VAL A 84 -7.41 -4.86 1.07
N ASN A 85 -7.98 -4.35 2.14
CA ASN A 85 -9.34 -4.71 2.54
C ASN A 85 -10.30 -3.63 2.06
N ALA A 86 -11.17 -4.00 1.15
CA ALA A 86 -12.13 -3.09 0.52
C ALA A 86 -13.55 -3.25 1.10
N GLY A 87 -13.67 -3.71 2.32
CA GLY A 87 -14.97 -3.85 2.98
C GLY A 87 -15.87 -4.85 2.29
N ALA A 88 -17.00 -4.37 1.76
CA ALA A 88 -17.99 -5.23 1.13
C ALA A 88 -17.46 -5.93 -0.14
N PHE A 89 -16.39 -5.42 -0.73
CA PHE A 89 -15.79 -6.03 -1.92
C PHE A 89 -14.75 -7.09 -1.56
N GLY A 90 -14.50 -7.32 -0.26
CA GLY A 90 -13.55 -8.32 0.19
C GLY A 90 -12.13 -7.78 0.24
N SER A 91 -11.17 -8.68 0.26
CA SER A 91 -9.76 -8.32 0.35
C SER A 91 -9.02 -8.72 -0.92
N MET A 92 -7.97 -7.96 -1.23
CA MET A 92 -7.13 -8.18 -2.41
C MET A 92 -5.68 -8.32 -1.96
N ALA A 93 -4.96 -9.26 -2.55
CA ALA A 93 -3.55 -9.40 -2.27
C ALA A 93 -2.74 -8.35 -3.03
N MET A 94 -1.74 -7.81 -2.38
CA MET A 94 -0.83 -6.85 -2.97
C MET A 94 0.60 -7.31 -2.72
N THR A 95 1.37 -7.42 -3.78
CA THR A 95 2.77 -7.82 -3.68
C THR A 95 3.64 -6.84 -4.44
N GLY A 96 4.89 -6.74 -4.04
CA GLY A 96 5.80 -5.82 -4.71
C GLY A 96 7.24 -6.08 -4.38
N THR A 97 8.10 -5.33 -5.06
CA THR A 97 9.53 -5.35 -4.81
C THR A 97 10.04 -3.92 -4.76
N ARG A 98 11.11 -3.71 -3.99
CA ARG A 98 11.72 -2.40 -3.88
C ARG A 98 12.33 -1.99 -5.21
N LYS A 99 12.09 -0.76 -5.61
CA LYS A 99 12.75 -0.19 -6.77
C LYS A 99 14.20 0.12 -6.42
N ALA A 100 15.07 -0.25 -7.30
CA ALA A 100 16.48 0.03 -7.12
C ALA A 100 16.79 1.52 -7.30
#